data_639edfcdb6ce5ceafb7739490d59cf3f
#
_entry.id   639edfcdb6ce5ceafb7739490d59cf3f
#
_cell.length_a   1.000
_cell.length_b   1.000
_cell.length_c   1.000
_cell.angle_alpha   90.00
_cell.angle_beta   90.00
_cell.angle_gamma   90.00
#
_symmetry.space_group_name_H-M   'P 1'
#
loop_
_entity.id
_entity.type
_entity.pdbx_description
1 polymer ?
#
loop_
_entity_poly.entity_id
_entity_poly.type
_entity_poly.pdbx_seq_one_letter_code
_entity_poly.pdbx_strand_id
1 'polypeptide(L)'
;MVLGILMGFAWARNPHLEHNSSTNLFWKPFLQGAPPLVIYSNPLFTGTPYTGMRLVTSGLQRSLNDIDDDTYTGTGEASAIRDLTHVFDAHHAEFILKRSRLVTWDEAKSHNLIFIGAASQNSALQDLKTNFDFAIDIDSDHQGFIVDRHPLQGEPASFKPSSANEEYAIIASVPGLEPGTRIAIFTGLTTNGTQAAVEFVCNPGNAQQLAKIIRRPSDALVPFEAVLHIKMSGGVPLQADVVAIHPHG
;
A
#
# COMPACT_ATOMS: atom_id res chain seq x y z
N MET A 1 48.99 -40.81 16.71
CA MET A 1 47.55 -41.11 16.42
C MET A 1 46.78 -39.84 16.75
N VAL A 2 46.51 -39.00 15.74
CA VAL A 2 45.83 -37.71 15.90
C VAL A 2 44.41 -37.89 15.35
N LEU A 3 43.42 -37.79 16.26
CA LEU A 3 41.99 -37.86 15.91
C LEU A 3 41.55 -36.50 15.40
N GLY A 4 41.28 -36.42 14.11
CA GLY A 4 40.67 -35.24 13.47
C GLY A 4 39.17 -35.20 13.74
N ILE A 5 38.70 -34.18 14.47
CA ILE A 5 37.26 -33.89 14.65
C ILE A 5 36.78 -33.13 13.41
N LEU A 6 36.01 -33.79 12.56
CA LEU A 6 35.23 -33.18 11.50
C LEU A 6 34.03 -32.47 12.11
N MET A 7 34.10 -31.16 12.31
CA MET A 7 32.93 -30.33 12.57
C MET A 7 32.15 -30.16 11.26
N GLY A 8 31.05 -30.91 11.15
CA GLY A 8 30.05 -30.70 10.12
C GLY A 8 29.29 -29.40 10.37
N PHE A 9 29.54 -28.38 9.57
CA PHE A 9 28.67 -27.20 9.48
C PHE A 9 27.33 -27.63 8.88
N ALA A 10 26.34 -27.83 9.74
CA ALA A 10 24.95 -27.90 9.30
C ALA A 10 24.57 -26.49 8.84
N TRP A 11 24.55 -26.27 7.51
CA TRP A 11 23.85 -25.16 6.91
C TRP A 11 22.38 -25.26 7.34
N ALA A 12 21.95 -24.40 8.24
CA ALA A 12 20.53 -24.19 8.47
C ALA A 12 19.92 -23.77 7.12
N ARG A 13 19.30 -24.74 6.45
CA ARG A 13 18.42 -24.45 5.33
C ARG A 13 17.36 -23.49 5.88
N ASN A 14 17.37 -22.23 5.39
CA ASN A 14 16.21 -21.37 5.50
C ASN A 14 15.02 -22.21 5.05
N PRO A 15 13.93 -22.27 5.81
CA PRO A 15 12.72 -22.91 5.35
C PRO A 15 12.38 -22.19 4.04
N HIS A 16 12.45 -22.90 2.92
CA HIS A 16 11.94 -22.43 1.67
C HIS A 16 10.57 -21.85 1.95
N LEU A 17 10.34 -20.60 1.53
CA LEU A 17 9.04 -20.02 1.41
C LEU A 17 8.19 -21.05 0.66
N GLU A 18 7.45 -21.87 1.40
CA GLU A 18 6.41 -22.68 0.82
C GLU A 18 5.54 -21.70 0.07
N HIS A 19 5.33 -21.94 -1.21
CA HIS A 19 4.43 -21.20 -2.07
C HIS A 19 3.04 -21.22 -1.40
N ASN A 20 2.80 -20.25 -0.53
CA ASN A 20 1.62 -20.26 0.29
C ASN A 20 0.46 -19.78 -0.59
N SER A 21 -0.44 -20.70 -0.91
CA SER A 21 -1.57 -20.51 -1.80
C SER A 21 -2.41 -19.23 -1.51
N SER A 22 -2.30 -18.71 -0.30
CA SER A 22 -3.07 -17.55 0.18
C SER A 22 -2.48 -16.21 -0.23
N THR A 23 -1.15 -16.07 -0.26
CA THR A 23 -0.50 -14.85 -0.81
C THR A 23 -0.80 -14.75 -2.30
N ASN A 24 -0.78 -15.86 -3.00
CA ASN A 24 -1.16 -15.95 -4.40
C ASN A 24 -2.60 -15.51 -4.65
N LEU A 25 -3.52 -15.69 -3.70
CA LEU A 25 -4.92 -15.35 -3.90
C LEU A 25 -5.12 -13.84 -4.05
N PHE A 26 -4.49 -13.01 -3.19
CA PHE A 26 -4.55 -11.55 -3.31
C PHE A 26 -3.86 -11.06 -4.58
N TRP A 27 -2.65 -11.55 -4.82
CA TRP A 27 -1.81 -11.08 -5.93
C TRP A 27 -2.15 -11.71 -7.29
N LYS A 28 -2.93 -12.81 -7.30
CA LYS A 28 -3.26 -13.56 -8.53
C LYS A 28 -3.69 -12.69 -9.72
N PRO A 29 -4.57 -11.69 -9.56
CA PRO A 29 -4.96 -10.83 -10.69
C PRO A 29 -3.82 -9.99 -11.24
N PHE A 30 -2.83 -9.66 -10.41
CA PHE A 30 -1.70 -8.79 -10.76
C PHE A 30 -0.48 -9.57 -11.26
N LEU A 31 -0.43 -10.87 -10.99
CA LEU A 31 0.67 -11.76 -11.41
C LEU A 31 0.43 -12.43 -12.76
N GLN A 32 -0.76 -12.26 -13.33
CA GLN A 32 -1.17 -12.91 -14.58
C GLN A 32 -1.51 -11.88 -15.64
N GLY A 33 -1.15 -12.18 -16.90
CA GLY A 33 -1.44 -11.30 -18.03
C GLY A 33 -0.39 -10.19 -18.23
N ALA A 34 -0.84 -9.01 -18.63
CA ALA A 34 0.05 -7.85 -18.82
C ALA A 34 0.59 -7.37 -17.46
N PRO A 35 1.86 -6.90 -17.39
CA PRO A 35 2.42 -6.33 -16.17
C PRO A 35 1.54 -5.20 -15.62
N PRO A 36 1.18 -5.20 -14.33
CA PRO A 36 0.41 -4.11 -13.75
C PRO A 36 1.21 -2.82 -13.66
N LEU A 37 0.52 -1.68 -13.61
CA LEU A 37 1.13 -0.41 -13.28
C LEU A 37 1.18 -0.24 -11.77
N VAL A 38 2.38 -0.13 -11.19
CA VAL A 38 2.61 0.25 -9.80
C VAL A 38 2.83 1.75 -9.76
N ILE A 39 1.86 2.46 -9.18
CA ILE A 39 1.78 3.92 -9.18
C ILE A 39 2.05 4.41 -7.77
N TYR A 40 3.24 4.96 -7.54
CA TYR A 40 3.61 5.46 -6.23
C TYR A 40 3.45 6.98 -6.10
N SER A 41 3.24 7.43 -4.86
CA SER A 41 3.13 8.86 -4.55
C SER A 41 4.43 9.60 -4.83
N ASN A 42 4.32 10.73 -5.50
CA ASN A 42 5.41 11.68 -5.71
C ASN A 42 4.85 13.10 -5.60
N PRO A 43 4.77 13.65 -4.39
CA PRO A 43 4.25 14.98 -4.15
C PRO A 43 5.12 16.03 -4.84
N LEU A 44 4.49 17.14 -5.22
CA LEU A 44 5.20 18.28 -5.78
C LEU A 44 5.80 19.12 -4.65
N PHE A 45 7.10 19.33 -4.71
CA PHE A 45 7.80 20.30 -3.87
C PHE A 45 8.19 21.52 -4.68
N THR A 46 8.38 22.65 -4.01
CA THR A 46 8.88 23.88 -4.61
C THR A 46 9.87 24.55 -3.67
N GLY A 47 10.87 25.23 -4.22
CA GLY A 47 11.89 25.92 -3.46
C GLY A 47 13.23 26.00 -4.18
N THR A 48 14.29 26.21 -3.41
CA THR A 48 15.66 26.19 -3.92
C THR A 48 16.54 25.34 -2.98
N PRO A 49 17.72 24.88 -3.45
CA PRO A 49 18.69 24.20 -2.56
C PRO A 49 19.10 25.05 -1.34
N TYR A 50 18.98 26.37 -1.41
CA TYR A 50 19.37 27.29 -0.34
C TYR A 50 18.23 27.61 0.63
N THR A 51 16.98 27.69 0.14
CA THR A 51 15.81 28.00 0.97
C THR A 51 15.09 26.76 1.49
N GLY A 52 15.49 25.57 1.00
CA GLY A 52 14.83 24.30 1.24
C GLY A 52 13.62 24.09 0.33
N MET A 53 13.23 22.83 0.23
CA MET A 53 12.07 22.41 -0.55
C MET A 53 10.82 22.35 0.36
N ARG A 54 9.71 22.87 -0.10
CA ARG A 54 8.42 22.91 0.61
C ARG A 54 7.36 22.18 -0.19
N LEU A 55 6.54 21.38 0.48
CA LEU A 55 5.41 20.71 -0.18
C LEU A 55 4.45 21.78 -0.76
N VAL A 56 4.09 21.60 -2.02
CA VAL A 56 3.13 22.45 -2.70
C VAL A 56 1.73 22.10 -2.21
N THR A 57 1.11 23.06 -1.51
CA THR A 57 -0.28 22.98 -1.04
C THR A 57 -1.09 24.14 -1.60
N SER A 58 -2.43 24.04 -1.54
CA SER A 58 -3.31 25.14 -1.92
C SER A 58 -3.00 26.36 -1.04
N GLY A 59 -2.74 27.50 -1.67
CA GLY A 59 -2.40 28.75 -0.97
C GLY A 59 -0.92 28.97 -0.65
N LEU A 60 -0.03 28.03 -0.99
CA LEU A 60 1.40 28.25 -0.85
C LEU A 60 1.86 29.42 -1.74
N GLN A 61 2.42 30.46 -1.10
CA GLN A 61 3.08 31.54 -1.84
C GLN A 61 4.44 31.06 -2.36
N ARG A 62 4.67 31.29 -3.66
CA ARG A 62 5.90 30.93 -4.36
C ARG A 62 6.73 32.17 -4.65
N SER A 63 8.04 32.02 -4.59
CA SER A 63 8.99 33.00 -5.09
C SER A 63 9.23 32.81 -6.59
N LEU A 64 9.62 33.87 -7.29
CA LEU A 64 9.98 33.79 -8.72
C LEU A 64 11.18 32.87 -9.00
N ASN A 65 11.99 32.60 -7.99
CA ASN A 65 13.18 31.74 -8.10
C ASN A 65 12.93 30.31 -7.61
N ASP A 66 11.71 29.99 -7.16
CA ASP A 66 11.37 28.64 -6.71
C ASP A 66 11.29 27.70 -7.93
N ILE A 67 11.90 26.53 -7.77
CA ILE A 67 11.90 25.45 -8.77
C ILE A 67 10.98 24.36 -8.27
N ASP A 68 10.11 23.87 -9.12
CA ASP A 68 9.24 22.73 -8.80
C ASP A 68 10.01 21.42 -9.00
N ASP A 69 9.85 20.50 -8.05
CA ASP A 69 10.49 19.18 -8.07
C ASP A 69 9.50 18.11 -7.61
N ASP A 70 9.28 17.09 -8.43
CA ASP A 70 8.41 15.94 -8.19
C ASP A 70 9.18 14.61 -8.08
N THR A 71 10.48 14.68 -7.81
CA THR A 71 11.34 13.49 -7.73
C THR A 71 11.40 12.86 -6.34
N TYR A 72 10.71 13.42 -5.36
CA TYR A 72 10.65 12.90 -4.00
C TYR A 72 9.53 11.88 -3.82
N THR A 73 9.77 10.91 -2.94
CA THR A 73 8.74 9.99 -2.42
C THR A 73 9.01 9.67 -0.96
N GLY A 74 8.02 9.16 -0.25
CA GLY A 74 8.19 8.75 1.13
C GLY A 74 9.08 7.50 1.28
N THR A 75 9.74 7.38 2.42
CA THR A 75 10.58 6.22 2.73
C THR A 75 9.77 4.93 2.83
N GLY A 76 8.53 5.03 3.31
CA GLY A 76 7.61 3.89 3.40
C GLY A 76 7.16 3.39 2.03
N GLU A 77 6.93 4.30 1.06
CA GLU A 77 6.62 3.93 -0.32
C GLU A 77 7.79 3.19 -0.97
N ALA A 78 9.04 3.63 -0.72
CA ALA A 78 10.23 2.94 -1.21
C ALA A 78 10.36 1.53 -0.61
N SER A 79 10.09 1.36 0.70
CA SER A 79 10.07 0.06 1.37
C SER A 79 8.95 -0.83 0.84
N ALA A 80 7.77 -0.28 0.63
CA ALA A 80 6.61 -0.97 0.06
C ALA A 80 6.89 -1.50 -1.35
N ILE A 81 7.54 -0.69 -2.20
CA ILE A 81 7.94 -1.10 -3.56
C ILE A 81 8.93 -2.26 -3.49
N ARG A 82 9.91 -2.22 -2.56
CA ARG A 82 10.86 -3.31 -2.36
C ARG A 82 10.14 -4.63 -2.00
N ASP A 83 9.19 -4.59 -1.08
CA ASP A 83 8.48 -5.78 -0.63
C ASP A 83 7.58 -6.34 -1.74
N LEU A 84 6.93 -5.45 -2.49
CA LEU A 84 6.18 -5.83 -3.69
C LEU A 84 7.10 -6.49 -4.74
N THR A 85 8.30 -5.96 -4.97
CA THR A 85 9.28 -6.54 -5.88
C THR A 85 9.61 -7.98 -5.49
N HIS A 86 9.81 -8.27 -4.20
CA HIS A 86 10.05 -9.63 -3.74
C HIS A 86 8.90 -10.59 -4.03
N VAL A 87 7.65 -10.13 -3.93
CA VAL A 87 6.47 -10.96 -4.28
C VAL A 87 6.47 -11.26 -5.77
N PHE A 88 6.69 -10.26 -6.61
CA PHE A 88 6.69 -10.43 -8.06
C PHE A 88 7.85 -11.31 -8.54
N ASP A 89 9.06 -11.09 -8.03
CA ASP A 89 10.24 -11.92 -8.32
C ASP A 89 10.01 -13.39 -7.94
N ALA A 90 9.41 -13.65 -6.78
CA ALA A 90 9.10 -15.01 -6.34
C ALA A 90 8.12 -15.74 -7.27
N HIS A 91 7.35 -15.00 -8.05
CA HIS A 91 6.40 -15.52 -9.04
C HIS A 91 6.87 -15.38 -10.49
N HIS A 92 8.11 -14.95 -10.72
CA HIS A 92 8.67 -14.70 -12.05
C HIS A 92 7.79 -13.74 -12.87
N ALA A 93 7.17 -12.75 -12.20
CA ALA A 93 6.33 -11.74 -12.79
C ALA A 93 7.01 -10.36 -12.72
N GLU A 94 6.57 -9.46 -13.57
CA GLU A 94 7.09 -8.09 -13.64
C GLU A 94 5.96 -7.08 -13.42
N PHE A 95 6.31 -5.85 -13.06
CA PHE A 95 5.40 -4.70 -13.03
C PHE A 95 6.08 -3.47 -13.64
N ILE A 96 5.28 -2.49 -14.05
CA ILE A 96 5.76 -1.21 -14.57
C ILE A 96 5.64 -0.20 -13.43
N LEU A 97 6.78 0.34 -12.97
CA LEU A 97 6.81 1.33 -11.90
C LEU A 97 6.66 2.74 -12.46
N LYS A 98 5.68 3.51 -11.94
CA LYS A 98 5.41 4.88 -12.39
C LYS A 98 5.22 5.85 -11.24
N ARG A 99 5.74 7.07 -11.40
CA ARG A 99 5.36 8.22 -10.58
C ARG A 99 3.92 8.61 -10.86
N SER A 100 3.15 8.95 -9.84
CA SER A 100 1.72 9.28 -9.99
C SER A 100 1.45 10.41 -10.99
N ARG A 101 2.35 11.39 -11.06
CA ARG A 101 2.24 12.55 -11.98
C ARG A 101 2.55 12.22 -13.45
N LEU A 102 3.07 11.04 -13.75
CA LEU A 102 3.40 10.59 -15.11
C LEU A 102 2.40 9.56 -15.66
N VAL A 103 1.36 9.25 -14.91
CA VAL A 103 0.31 8.33 -15.35
C VAL A 103 -0.61 9.03 -16.34
N THR A 104 -0.89 8.36 -17.45
CA THR A 104 -1.95 8.74 -18.38
C THR A 104 -3.11 7.77 -18.26
N TRP A 105 -4.35 8.27 -18.29
CA TRP A 105 -5.52 7.41 -18.15
C TRP A 105 -5.71 6.46 -19.33
N ASP A 106 -5.24 6.84 -20.51
CA ASP A 106 -5.27 5.96 -21.69
C ASP A 106 -4.40 4.72 -21.52
N GLU A 107 -3.27 4.84 -20.84
CA GLU A 107 -2.44 3.70 -20.48
C GLU A 107 -3.02 2.94 -19.28
N ALA A 108 -3.46 3.67 -18.24
CA ALA A 108 -3.93 3.07 -16.99
C ALA A 108 -5.16 2.17 -17.17
N LYS A 109 -6.09 2.54 -18.05
CA LYS A 109 -7.37 1.81 -18.18
C LYS A 109 -7.23 0.36 -18.64
N SER A 110 -6.19 0.03 -19.41
CA SER A 110 -5.95 -1.32 -19.95
C SER A 110 -5.11 -2.22 -19.03
N HIS A 111 -4.65 -1.71 -17.87
CA HIS A 111 -3.81 -2.44 -16.95
C HIS A 111 -4.50 -2.69 -15.59
N ASN A 112 -4.05 -3.70 -14.89
CA ASN A 112 -4.24 -3.76 -13.45
C ASN A 112 -3.42 -2.64 -12.79
N LEU A 113 -3.96 -1.98 -11.77
CA LEU A 113 -3.33 -0.84 -11.13
C LEU A 113 -3.03 -1.16 -9.66
N ILE A 114 -1.86 -0.77 -9.20
CA ILE A 114 -1.45 -0.87 -7.78
C ILE A 114 -1.03 0.52 -7.34
N PHE A 115 -1.84 1.16 -6.50
CA PHE A 115 -1.52 2.47 -5.92
C PHE A 115 -0.83 2.32 -4.58
N ILE A 116 0.30 3.02 -4.41
CA ILE A 116 1.08 3.08 -3.17
C ILE A 116 1.20 4.54 -2.73
N GLY A 117 0.65 4.87 -1.56
CA GLY A 117 0.66 6.22 -0.98
C GLY A 117 -0.71 6.86 -0.88
N ALA A 118 -0.81 7.92 -0.08
CA ALA A 118 -2.06 8.64 0.16
C ALA A 118 -2.47 9.49 -1.05
N ALA A 119 -3.78 9.66 -1.27
CA ALA A 119 -4.32 10.47 -2.35
C ALA A 119 -3.83 11.92 -2.30
N SER A 120 -3.55 12.47 -1.12
CA SER A 120 -2.97 13.82 -0.96
C SER A 120 -1.60 13.99 -1.61
N GLN A 121 -0.89 12.89 -1.88
CA GLN A 121 0.46 12.88 -2.44
C GLN A 121 0.57 12.02 -3.72
N ASN A 122 -0.52 11.38 -4.13
CA ASN A 122 -0.62 10.56 -5.32
C ASN A 122 -1.71 11.15 -6.23
N SER A 123 -1.30 11.97 -7.20
CA SER A 123 -2.24 12.69 -8.07
C SER A 123 -3.13 11.75 -8.88
N ALA A 124 -2.60 10.62 -9.36
CA ALA A 124 -3.40 9.66 -10.09
C ALA A 124 -4.46 8.98 -9.19
N LEU A 125 -4.14 8.70 -7.91
CA LEU A 125 -5.12 8.20 -6.95
C LEU A 125 -6.16 9.27 -6.59
N GLN A 126 -5.76 10.53 -6.49
CA GLN A 126 -6.67 11.65 -6.26
C GLN A 126 -7.70 11.80 -7.38
N ASP A 127 -7.27 11.58 -8.63
CA ASP A 127 -8.12 11.68 -9.81
C ASP A 127 -9.03 10.46 -10.02
N LEU A 128 -8.79 9.37 -9.28
CA LEU A 128 -9.59 8.14 -9.37
C LEU A 128 -10.98 8.38 -8.79
N LYS A 129 -11.99 8.41 -9.65
CA LYS A 129 -13.39 8.63 -9.26
C LYS A 129 -14.04 7.32 -8.83
N THR A 130 -13.78 6.90 -7.62
CA THR A 130 -14.39 5.71 -7.01
C THR A 130 -15.00 6.09 -5.66
N ASN A 131 -16.20 5.60 -5.41
CA ASN A 131 -16.86 5.77 -4.10
C ASN A 131 -16.29 4.72 -3.15
N PHE A 132 -15.26 5.10 -2.42
CA PHE A 132 -14.69 4.27 -1.35
C PHE A 132 -15.48 4.45 -0.06
N ASP A 133 -15.62 3.36 0.69
CA ASP A 133 -16.25 3.37 2.02
C ASP A 133 -15.30 4.02 3.03
N PHE A 134 -14.00 3.76 2.92
CA PHE A 134 -13.00 4.37 3.76
C PHE A 134 -12.25 5.50 3.06
N ALA A 135 -12.06 6.60 3.77
CA ALA A 135 -11.29 7.75 3.28
C ALA A 135 -10.40 8.33 4.37
N ILE A 136 -9.23 8.85 3.99
CA ILE A 136 -8.38 9.63 4.88
C ILE A 136 -8.88 11.06 4.90
N ASP A 137 -9.05 11.60 6.11
CA ASP A 137 -9.40 12.98 6.39
C ASP A 137 -8.46 13.58 7.44
N ILE A 138 -8.53 14.89 7.64
CA ILE A 138 -7.68 15.64 8.56
C ILE A 138 -8.58 16.45 9.50
N ASP A 139 -8.35 16.33 10.79
CA ASP A 139 -9.10 17.09 11.80
C ASP A 139 -8.61 18.54 11.98
N SER A 140 -9.24 19.27 12.89
CA SER A 140 -8.89 20.67 13.21
C SER A 140 -7.47 20.84 13.75
N ASP A 141 -6.88 19.78 14.30
CA ASP A 141 -5.51 19.76 14.85
C ASP A 141 -4.49 19.29 13.82
N HIS A 142 -4.91 19.19 12.55
CA HIS A 142 -4.12 18.67 11.44
C HIS A 142 -3.67 17.21 11.60
N GLN A 143 -4.39 16.42 12.40
CA GLN A 143 -4.13 15.00 12.56
C GLN A 143 -4.95 14.19 11.54
N GLY A 144 -4.28 13.28 10.85
CA GLY A 144 -4.94 12.37 9.93
C GLY A 144 -5.76 11.31 10.67
N PHE A 145 -6.90 10.95 10.10
CA PHE A 145 -7.73 9.84 10.57
C PHE A 145 -8.46 9.19 9.37
N ILE A 146 -8.98 7.97 9.55
CA ILE A 146 -9.79 7.31 8.53
C ILE A 146 -11.26 7.50 8.89
N VAL A 147 -12.05 7.99 7.95
CA VAL A 147 -13.51 8.07 8.04
C VAL A 147 -14.09 6.82 7.40
N ASP A 148 -15.04 6.20 8.09
CA ASP A 148 -15.94 5.19 7.52
C ASP A 148 -17.24 5.89 7.11
N ARG A 149 -17.53 5.88 5.82
CA ARG A 149 -18.73 6.53 5.24
C ARG A 149 -19.98 5.69 5.36
N HIS A 150 -19.82 4.37 5.54
CA HIS A 150 -20.91 3.41 5.61
C HIS A 150 -20.68 2.38 6.73
N PRO A 151 -20.54 2.81 8.01
CA PRO A 151 -20.19 1.92 9.11
C PRO A 151 -21.15 0.74 9.22
N LEU A 152 -20.62 -0.46 9.31
CA LEU A 152 -21.39 -1.65 9.61
C LEU A 152 -21.77 -1.69 11.10
N GLN A 153 -22.74 -2.53 11.45
CA GLN A 153 -23.21 -2.62 12.83
C GLN A 153 -22.07 -2.97 13.81
N GLY A 154 -21.76 -2.06 14.70
CA GLY A 154 -20.72 -2.22 15.72
C GLY A 154 -19.35 -1.64 15.33
N GLU A 155 -19.20 -1.13 14.10
CA GLU A 155 -17.99 -0.43 13.67
C GLU A 155 -18.02 1.06 14.07
N PRO A 156 -16.86 1.65 14.39
CA PRO A 156 -16.77 3.08 14.63
C PRO A 156 -16.86 3.84 13.30
N ALA A 157 -17.46 5.03 13.31
CA ALA A 157 -17.51 5.91 12.15
C ALA A 157 -16.14 6.51 11.75
N SER A 158 -15.12 6.35 12.59
CA SER A 158 -13.76 6.82 12.29
C SER A 158 -12.70 6.06 13.08
N PHE A 159 -11.50 5.98 12.51
CA PHE A 159 -10.31 5.36 13.11
C PHE A 159 -9.23 6.42 13.25
N LYS A 160 -8.91 6.79 14.50
CA LYS A 160 -7.96 7.85 14.83
C LYS A 160 -6.90 7.30 15.78
N PRO A 161 -5.58 7.54 15.49
CA PRO A 161 -4.53 7.18 16.44
C PRO A 161 -4.74 7.87 17.80
N SER A 162 -4.63 7.11 18.88
CA SER A 162 -4.70 7.64 20.25
C SER A 162 -3.32 8.03 20.79
N SER A 163 -2.26 7.61 20.12
CA SER A 163 -0.88 7.88 20.50
C SER A 163 0.05 7.85 19.26
N ALA A 164 1.27 8.37 19.43
CA ALA A 164 2.32 8.32 18.41
C ALA A 164 2.81 6.88 18.08
N ASN A 165 2.39 5.89 18.89
CA ASN A 165 2.72 4.48 18.67
C ASN A 165 1.59 3.71 17.94
N GLU A 166 0.63 4.44 17.41
CA GLU A 166 -0.48 3.90 16.63
C GLU A 166 -0.55 4.56 15.25
N GLU A 167 -0.96 3.79 14.28
CA GLU A 167 -1.13 4.21 12.89
C GLU A 167 -2.33 3.45 12.31
N TYR A 168 -2.94 4.03 11.28
CA TYR A 168 -4.00 3.36 10.52
C TYR A 168 -3.70 3.42 9.02
N ALA A 169 -4.12 2.37 8.32
CA ALA A 169 -3.98 2.30 6.88
C ALA A 169 -5.19 1.62 6.24
N ILE A 170 -5.40 1.88 4.96
CA ILE A 170 -6.44 1.27 4.14
C ILE A 170 -5.77 0.34 3.13
N ILE A 171 -6.34 -0.86 3.00
CA ILE A 171 -6.11 -1.77 1.89
C ILE A 171 -7.42 -1.88 1.11
N ALA A 172 -7.38 -1.60 -0.19
CA ALA A 172 -8.53 -1.84 -1.05
C ALA A 172 -8.14 -2.74 -2.23
N SER A 173 -9.07 -3.60 -2.64
CA SER A 173 -8.99 -4.35 -3.90
C SER A 173 -10.35 -4.28 -4.57
N VAL A 174 -10.45 -3.46 -5.61
CA VAL A 174 -11.70 -3.12 -6.27
C VAL A 174 -11.65 -3.43 -7.78
N PRO A 175 -12.79 -3.49 -8.49
CA PRO A 175 -12.78 -3.59 -9.94
C PRO A 175 -11.96 -2.47 -10.57
N GLY A 176 -11.28 -2.80 -11.67
CA GLY A 176 -10.48 -1.82 -12.41
C GLY A 176 -11.31 -0.92 -13.32
N LEU A 177 -10.62 -0.14 -14.13
CA LEU A 177 -11.24 0.86 -15.02
C LEU A 177 -11.94 0.21 -16.22
N GLU A 178 -11.46 -0.96 -16.66
CA GLU A 178 -12.11 -1.76 -17.70
C GLU A 178 -12.50 -3.14 -17.18
N PRO A 179 -13.50 -3.80 -17.80
CA PRO A 179 -13.90 -5.15 -17.41
C PRO A 179 -12.70 -6.12 -17.42
N GLY A 180 -12.57 -6.87 -16.33
CA GLY A 180 -11.49 -7.84 -16.17
C GLY A 180 -10.21 -7.28 -15.55
N THR A 181 -10.08 -5.96 -15.40
CA THR A 181 -8.97 -5.34 -14.67
C THR A 181 -9.28 -5.16 -13.19
N ARG A 182 -8.23 -4.94 -12.38
CA ARG A 182 -8.30 -4.81 -10.92
C ARG A 182 -7.45 -3.63 -10.45
N ILE A 183 -7.92 -2.96 -9.41
CA ILE A 183 -7.17 -1.93 -8.70
C ILE A 183 -6.88 -2.43 -7.28
N ALA A 184 -5.62 -2.34 -6.84
CA ALA A 184 -5.22 -2.43 -5.44
C ALA A 184 -4.76 -1.05 -4.95
N ILE A 185 -5.11 -0.69 -3.71
CA ILE A 185 -4.73 0.58 -3.10
C ILE A 185 -4.17 0.29 -1.72
N PHE A 186 -3.00 0.85 -1.45
CA PHE A 186 -2.32 0.82 -0.16
C PHE A 186 -2.04 2.25 0.27
N THR A 187 -2.74 2.71 1.28
CA THR A 187 -2.64 4.09 1.75
C THR A 187 -2.68 4.14 3.28
N GLY A 188 -1.74 4.86 3.91
CA GLY A 188 -1.69 5.09 5.33
C GLY A 188 -1.91 6.56 5.67
N LEU A 189 -2.16 6.87 6.95
CA LEU A 189 -2.17 8.25 7.44
C LEU A 189 -0.78 8.87 7.28
N THR A 190 0.27 8.04 7.40
CA THR A 190 1.65 8.40 7.10
C THR A 190 2.28 7.42 6.08
N THR A 191 3.51 7.72 5.65
CA THR A 191 4.29 6.83 4.78
C THR A 191 4.55 5.46 5.43
N ASN A 192 4.67 5.39 6.78
CA ASN A 192 4.86 4.14 7.50
C ASN A 192 3.59 3.27 7.51
N GLY A 193 2.41 3.88 7.58
CA GLY A 193 1.14 3.18 7.41
C GLY A 193 0.99 2.60 6.01
N THR A 194 1.41 3.34 4.98
CA THR A 194 1.46 2.84 3.60
C THR A 194 2.37 1.62 3.48
N GLN A 195 3.57 1.68 4.06
CA GLN A 195 4.49 0.53 4.12
C GLN A 195 3.82 -0.68 4.77
N ALA A 196 3.25 -0.50 5.97
CA ALA A 196 2.61 -1.57 6.72
C ALA A 196 1.45 -2.22 5.95
N ALA A 197 0.69 -1.45 5.17
CA ALA A 197 -0.40 -1.98 4.35
C ALA A 197 0.11 -2.93 3.25
N VAL A 198 1.22 -2.60 2.59
CA VAL A 198 1.84 -3.49 1.60
C VAL A 198 2.48 -4.70 2.27
N GLU A 199 3.26 -4.51 3.34
CA GLU A 199 3.85 -5.60 4.12
C GLU A 199 2.80 -6.61 4.60
N PHE A 200 1.62 -6.11 5.01
CA PHE A 200 0.52 -6.95 5.48
C PHE A 200 0.09 -7.98 4.43
N VAL A 201 -0.15 -7.56 3.19
CA VAL A 201 -0.58 -8.48 2.11
C VAL A 201 0.58 -9.25 1.46
N CYS A 202 1.81 -8.78 1.63
CA CYS A 202 3.01 -9.52 1.24
C CYS A 202 3.35 -10.64 2.24
N ASN A 203 2.85 -10.56 3.49
CA ASN A 203 3.03 -11.60 4.48
C ASN A 203 2.01 -12.74 4.27
N PRO A 204 2.45 -13.99 4.06
CA PRO A 204 1.55 -15.12 3.80
C PRO A 204 0.52 -15.38 4.89
N GLY A 205 0.90 -15.21 6.17
CA GLY A 205 -0.01 -15.43 7.30
C GLY A 205 -1.14 -14.41 7.35
N ASN A 206 -0.83 -13.12 7.14
CA ASN A 206 -1.80 -12.04 7.12
C ASN A 206 -2.70 -12.13 5.88
N ALA A 207 -2.11 -12.42 4.71
CA ALA A 207 -2.88 -12.63 3.48
C ALA A 207 -3.87 -13.79 3.62
N GLN A 208 -3.52 -14.85 4.37
CA GLN A 208 -4.42 -15.96 4.67
C GLN A 208 -5.57 -15.55 5.59
N GLN A 209 -5.31 -14.71 6.59
CA GLN A 209 -6.38 -14.20 7.46
C GLN A 209 -7.36 -13.35 6.67
N LEU A 210 -6.87 -12.42 5.86
CA LEU A 210 -7.68 -11.59 4.99
C LEU A 210 -8.50 -12.44 4.01
N ALA A 211 -7.88 -13.41 3.35
CA ALA A 211 -8.54 -14.29 2.39
C ALA A 211 -9.70 -15.10 3.01
N LYS A 212 -9.62 -15.50 4.29
CA LYS A 212 -10.71 -16.21 4.96
C LYS A 212 -11.98 -15.37 5.08
N ILE A 213 -11.85 -14.05 5.16
CA ILE A 213 -12.98 -13.13 5.33
C ILE A 213 -13.63 -12.81 3.97
N ILE A 214 -12.80 -12.63 2.92
CA ILE A 214 -13.23 -12.08 1.64
C ILE A 214 -13.27 -13.13 0.50
N ARG A 215 -13.09 -14.42 0.80
CA ARG A 215 -13.06 -15.49 -0.20
C ARG A 215 -14.47 -15.94 -0.55
N ARG A 216 -14.75 -16.08 -1.85
CA ARG A 216 -15.94 -16.76 -2.35
C ARG A 216 -15.74 -18.28 -2.44
N PRO A 217 -16.83 -19.08 -2.49
CA PRO A 217 -16.72 -20.52 -2.75
C PRO A 217 -15.97 -20.89 -4.05
N SER A 218 -15.92 -19.97 -5.01
CA SER A 218 -15.20 -20.10 -6.30
C SER A 218 -13.70 -19.84 -6.21
N ASP A 219 -13.12 -19.71 -5.01
CA ASP A 219 -11.72 -19.32 -4.78
C ASP A 219 -11.33 -17.92 -5.32
N ALA A 220 -12.29 -17.11 -5.72
CA ALA A 220 -12.06 -15.73 -6.09
C ALA A 220 -12.21 -14.82 -4.88
N LEU A 221 -11.36 -13.82 -4.75
CA LEU A 221 -11.57 -12.75 -3.75
C LEU A 221 -12.68 -11.83 -4.22
N VAL A 222 -13.64 -11.52 -3.33
CA VAL A 222 -14.56 -10.40 -3.52
C VAL A 222 -13.77 -9.10 -3.54
N PRO A 223 -14.19 -8.09 -4.29
CA PRO A 223 -13.73 -6.73 -4.08
C PRO A 223 -13.97 -6.31 -2.62
N PHE A 224 -13.06 -5.57 -2.03
CA PHE A 224 -13.16 -5.19 -0.62
C PHE A 224 -12.35 -3.94 -0.32
N GLU A 225 -12.68 -3.32 0.80
CA GLU A 225 -11.87 -2.33 1.50
C GLU A 225 -11.67 -2.79 2.94
N ALA A 226 -10.49 -2.55 3.50
CA ALA A 226 -10.17 -2.90 4.89
C ALA A 226 -9.35 -1.81 5.56
N VAL A 227 -9.59 -1.60 6.86
CA VAL A 227 -8.79 -0.74 7.70
C VAL A 227 -7.87 -1.59 8.56
N LEU A 228 -6.59 -1.24 8.56
CA LEU A 228 -5.59 -1.79 9.46
C LEU A 228 -5.35 -0.85 10.63
N HIS A 229 -5.30 -1.41 11.84
CA HIS A 229 -4.67 -0.78 13.00
C HIS A 229 -3.24 -1.30 13.13
N ILE A 230 -2.29 -0.39 13.24
CA ILE A 230 -0.86 -0.69 13.18
C ILE A 230 -0.22 -0.20 14.47
N LYS A 231 0.49 -1.09 15.18
CA LYS A 231 1.34 -0.73 16.31
C LYS A 231 2.71 -0.32 15.81
N MET A 232 3.18 0.82 16.29
CA MET A 232 4.44 1.43 15.88
C MET A 232 5.44 1.46 17.03
N SER A 233 6.74 1.41 16.71
CA SER A 233 7.82 1.72 17.65
C SER A 233 8.95 2.42 16.94
N GLY A 234 9.30 3.63 17.41
CA GLY A 234 10.37 4.42 16.79
C GLY A 234 10.16 4.72 15.30
N GLY A 235 8.89 4.85 14.86
CA GLY A 235 8.56 5.07 13.45
C GLY A 235 8.56 3.80 12.58
N VAL A 236 8.70 2.60 13.18
CA VAL A 236 8.71 1.32 12.46
C VAL A 236 7.42 0.56 12.78
N PRO A 237 6.70 0.02 11.77
CA PRO A 237 5.57 -0.88 11.98
C PRO A 237 6.03 -2.18 12.68
N LEU A 238 5.32 -2.60 13.73
CA LEU A 238 5.60 -3.84 14.45
C LEU A 238 4.54 -4.91 14.24
N GLN A 239 3.28 -4.49 14.21
CA GLN A 239 2.12 -5.38 14.09
C GLN A 239 1.02 -4.62 13.38
N ALA A 240 0.28 -5.31 12.51
CA ALA A 240 -0.90 -4.78 11.85
C ALA A 240 -2.05 -5.79 11.97
N ASP A 241 -3.23 -5.30 12.36
CA ASP A 241 -4.43 -6.09 12.54
C ASP A 241 -5.58 -5.46 11.74
N VAL A 242 -6.43 -6.28 11.09
CA VAL A 242 -7.64 -5.81 10.42
C VAL A 242 -8.67 -5.43 11.48
N VAL A 243 -9.15 -4.20 11.48
CA VAL A 243 -10.14 -3.69 12.45
C VAL A 243 -11.50 -3.37 11.83
N ALA A 244 -11.57 -3.21 10.52
CA ALA A 244 -12.82 -3.12 9.76
C ALA A 244 -12.60 -3.70 8.37
N ILE A 245 -13.66 -4.27 7.77
CA ILE A 245 -13.60 -4.80 6.41
C ILE A 245 -14.98 -4.75 5.75
N HIS A 246 -15.06 -4.13 4.56
CA HIS A 246 -16.25 -4.00 3.75
C HIS A 246 -16.10 -4.80 2.45
N PRO A 247 -16.69 -5.99 2.34
CA PRO A 247 -16.78 -6.73 1.08
C PRO A 247 -17.79 -6.08 0.15
N HIS A 248 -17.40 -5.84 -1.09
CA HIS A 248 -18.28 -5.35 -2.16
C HIS A 248 -18.76 -6.54 -3.01
N GLY A 249 -19.95 -7.02 -2.72
CA GLY A 249 -20.52 -8.23 -3.31
C GLY A 249 -21.58 -8.01 -4.39
#